data_9f790f980b9e06282202b3b1ea3235b8
#
_entry.id   9f790f980b9e06282202b3b1ea3235b8
#
_cell.length_a   1.000
_cell.length_b   1.000
_cell.length_c   1.000
_cell.angle_alpha   90.00
_cell.angle_beta   90.00
_cell.angle_gamma   90.00
#
_symmetry.space_group_name_H-M   'P 1'
#
loop_
_entity.id
_entity.type
_entity.pdbx_description
1 polymer ?
#
loop_
_entity_poly.entity_id
_entity_poly.type
_entity_poly.pdbx_seq_one_letter_code
_entity_poly.pdbx_strand_id
1 'polypeptide(L)'
;MKSKIGQFVFIIAAALLAVIFIWLTLRQTDFNVLQSAARRANYFWFILSMALSILSYWLRAARWKLLLGPIGHEIQTKSAFWAISLGYFTNLTIPRSGEIARATSLYKMEKVPADKSIGTIVLERVIDVIFLGIFFGLTLIFNAETLFSFLSFTEKPELGKYGIAFGILIMIFLVFLAFRKTLKGFSLYRKIEVFMKGIWVGFKSILHLKARWLFIFYSFAIWSCYFLMTYVVIFAFPETSHFGLGEGFFLIVSGALGMILPAVGGLGYPYVMSIAFAAIYLTQGQTAEEGRVVGNYFGLMLYFAQIISILIFGFLAIYFIGRTRSSKVN
;
A
#
# COMPACT_ATOMS: atom_id res chain seq x y z
N MET A 1 -27.39 -6.30 4.45
CA MET A 1 -26.83 -7.66 4.69
C MET A 1 -26.30 -8.21 3.37
N LYS A 2 -24.96 -8.22 3.16
CA LYS A 2 -24.40 -9.02 2.05
C LYS A 2 -24.64 -10.47 2.43
N SER A 3 -25.19 -11.27 1.51
CA SER A 3 -25.50 -12.67 1.76
C SER A 3 -24.25 -13.42 2.20
N LYS A 4 -24.35 -14.39 3.12
CA LYS A 4 -23.24 -15.28 3.52
C LYS A 4 -22.56 -15.91 2.29
N ILE A 5 -23.33 -16.14 1.24
CA ILE A 5 -22.86 -16.64 -0.07
C ILE A 5 -21.89 -15.63 -0.72
N GLY A 6 -22.19 -14.33 -0.71
CA GLY A 6 -21.28 -13.32 -1.30
C GLY A 6 -19.94 -13.19 -0.55
N GLN A 7 -19.95 -13.39 0.78
CA GLN A 7 -18.70 -13.41 1.57
C GLN A 7 -17.89 -14.67 1.25
N PHE A 8 -18.53 -15.82 1.15
CA PHE A 8 -17.89 -17.09 0.82
C PHE A 8 -17.27 -17.06 -0.58
N VAL A 9 -18.00 -16.55 -1.58
CA VAL A 9 -17.51 -16.36 -2.95
C VAL A 9 -16.31 -15.42 -2.97
N PHE A 10 -16.34 -14.33 -2.19
CA PHE A 10 -15.20 -13.40 -2.10
C PHE A 10 -13.96 -14.07 -1.51
N ILE A 11 -14.11 -14.88 -0.44
CA ILE A 11 -12.97 -15.59 0.19
C ILE A 11 -12.36 -16.60 -0.78
N ILE A 12 -13.21 -17.37 -1.50
CA ILE A 12 -12.74 -18.33 -2.51
C ILE A 12 -12.02 -17.61 -3.64
N ALA A 13 -12.58 -16.51 -4.18
CA ALA A 13 -11.95 -15.74 -5.24
C ALA A 13 -10.59 -15.17 -4.80
N ALA A 14 -10.49 -14.66 -3.58
CA ALA A 14 -9.24 -14.15 -3.02
C ALA A 14 -8.21 -15.26 -2.80
N ALA A 15 -8.64 -16.46 -2.38
CA ALA A 15 -7.78 -17.63 -2.24
C ALA A 15 -7.30 -18.14 -3.60
N LEU A 16 -8.16 -18.21 -4.60
CA LEU A 16 -7.78 -18.57 -5.99
C LEU A 16 -6.77 -17.58 -6.57
N LEU A 17 -7.00 -16.28 -6.39
CA LEU A 17 -6.05 -15.25 -6.79
C LEU A 17 -4.70 -15.41 -6.08
N ALA A 18 -4.70 -15.72 -4.79
CA ALA A 18 -3.46 -15.99 -4.06
C ALA A 18 -2.70 -17.18 -4.65
N VAL A 19 -3.40 -18.29 -4.93
CA VAL A 19 -2.80 -19.47 -5.58
C VAL A 19 -2.22 -19.11 -6.95
N ILE A 20 -2.95 -18.32 -7.77
CA ILE A 20 -2.47 -17.85 -9.07
C ILE A 20 -1.20 -17.01 -8.90
N PHE A 21 -1.17 -16.05 -7.98
CA PHE A 21 0.02 -15.20 -7.77
C PHE A 21 1.20 -15.98 -7.20
N ILE A 22 0.97 -16.93 -6.29
CA ILE A 22 2.01 -17.85 -5.81
C ILE A 22 2.57 -18.63 -7.00
N TRP A 23 1.71 -19.23 -7.81
CA TRP A 23 2.14 -20.02 -8.96
C TRP A 23 2.91 -19.17 -9.98
N LEU A 24 2.41 -17.97 -10.33
CA LEU A 24 3.11 -17.05 -11.24
C LEU A 24 4.47 -16.62 -10.69
N THR A 25 4.55 -16.33 -9.40
CA THR A 25 5.80 -15.94 -8.74
C THR A 25 6.79 -17.10 -8.71
N LEU A 26 6.34 -18.30 -8.29
CA LEU A 26 7.21 -19.48 -8.20
C LEU A 26 7.67 -19.98 -9.58
N ARG A 27 6.82 -19.89 -10.61
CA ARG A 27 7.17 -20.25 -11.97
C ARG A 27 8.31 -19.38 -12.53
N GLN A 28 8.36 -18.10 -12.10
CA GLN A 28 9.40 -17.15 -12.51
C GLN A 28 10.63 -17.19 -11.57
N THR A 29 10.59 -17.98 -10.49
CA THR A 29 11.64 -18.02 -9.49
C THR A 29 12.60 -19.16 -9.77
N ASP A 30 13.82 -18.84 -10.17
CA ASP A 30 14.93 -19.77 -10.07
C ASP A 30 15.45 -19.76 -8.62
N PHE A 31 15.23 -20.88 -7.92
CA PHE A 31 15.62 -21.02 -6.51
C PHE A 31 17.13 -20.93 -6.29
N ASN A 32 17.96 -21.31 -7.28
CA ASN A 32 19.42 -21.17 -7.21
C ASN A 32 19.81 -19.70 -7.27
N VAL A 33 19.17 -18.93 -8.15
CA VAL A 33 19.37 -17.48 -8.25
C VAL A 33 18.90 -16.78 -6.97
N LEU A 34 17.72 -17.13 -6.45
CA LEU A 34 17.23 -16.59 -5.19
C LEU A 34 18.16 -16.89 -4.02
N GLN A 35 18.67 -18.13 -3.92
CA GLN A 35 19.62 -18.52 -2.89
C GLN A 35 20.94 -17.76 -3.01
N SER A 36 21.46 -17.61 -4.23
CA SER A 36 22.68 -16.85 -4.50
C SER A 36 22.50 -15.37 -4.14
N ALA A 37 21.37 -14.76 -4.52
CA ALA A 37 21.01 -13.40 -4.16
C ALA A 37 20.92 -13.22 -2.62
N ALA A 38 20.26 -14.17 -1.93
CA ALA A 38 20.16 -14.15 -0.47
C ALA A 38 21.53 -14.23 0.22
N ARG A 39 22.48 -15.04 -0.32
CA ARG A 39 23.83 -15.15 0.28
C ARG A 39 24.67 -13.88 0.15
N ARG A 40 24.48 -13.09 -0.92
CA ARG A 40 25.25 -11.86 -1.19
C ARG A 40 24.55 -10.56 -0.76
N ALA A 41 23.27 -10.68 -0.35
CA ALA A 41 22.49 -9.53 0.07
C ALA A 41 23.06 -8.87 1.34
N ASN A 42 23.10 -7.53 1.37
CA ASN A 42 23.39 -6.80 2.57
C ASN A 42 22.14 -6.67 3.45
N TYR A 43 22.02 -7.52 4.45
CA TYR A 43 20.86 -7.59 5.33
C TYR A 43 20.63 -6.35 6.20
N PHE A 44 21.62 -5.49 6.37
CA PHE A 44 21.45 -4.22 7.07
C PHE A 44 20.28 -3.40 6.50
N TRP A 45 20.15 -3.36 5.17
CA TRP A 45 19.10 -2.60 4.51
C TRP A 45 17.70 -3.20 4.71
N PHE A 46 17.60 -4.52 4.81
CA PHE A 46 16.34 -5.18 5.18
C PHE A 46 15.94 -4.89 6.63
N ILE A 47 16.89 -4.94 7.56
CA ILE A 47 16.64 -4.59 8.98
C ILE A 47 16.21 -3.12 9.09
N LEU A 48 16.85 -2.21 8.36
CA LEU A 48 16.45 -0.82 8.31
C LEU A 48 15.03 -0.64 7.74
N SER A 49 14.70 -1.37 6.66
CA SER A 49 13.36 -1.38 6.08
C SER A 49 12.31 -1.87 7.10
N MET A 50 12.61 -2.94 7.85
CA MET A 50 11.75 -3.44 8.92
C MET A 50 11.56 -2.41 10.05
N ALA A 51 12.63 -1.72 10.45
CA ALA A 51 12.56 -0.65 11.45
C ALA A 51 11.68 0.52 10.98
N LEU A 52 11.80 0.94 9.71
CA LEU A 52 10.95 1.94 9.09
C LEU A 52 9.48 1.51 9.03
N SER A 53 9.22 0.21 8.80
CA SER A 53 7.86 -0.36 8.86
C SER A 53 7.25 -0.18 10.25
N ILE A 54 7.98 -0.51 11.31
CA ILE A 54 7.52 -0.38 12.69
C ILE A 54 7.31 1.11 13.05
N LEU A 55 8.21 1.98 12.62
CA LEU A 55 8.06 3.42 12.77
C LEU A 55 6.77 3.93 12.08
N SER A 56 6.48 3.42 10.87
CA SER A 56 5.26 3.77 10.16
C SER A 56 4.00 3.36 10.96
N TYR A 57 4.00 2.21 11.63
CA TYR A 57 2.88 1.77 12.48
C TYR A 57 2.67 2.72 13.66
N TRP A 58 3.76 3.18 14.28
CA TRP A 58 3.71 4.16 15.38
C TRP A 58 3.19 5.51 14.90
N LEU A 59 3.70 6.02 13.79
CA LEU A 59 3.24 7.27 13.19
C LEU A 59 1.75 7.20 12.80
N ARG A 60 1.31 6.07 12.25
CA ARG A 60 -0.12 5.82 11.96
C ARG A 60 -0.96 5.82 13.23
N ALA A 61 -0.48 5.23 14.32
CA ALA A 61 -1.15 5.24 15.61
C ALA A 61 -1.29 6.66 16.17
N ALA A 62 -0.22 7.46 16.09
CA ALA A 62 -0.22 8.85 16.50
C ALA A 62 -1.17 9.70 15.64
N ARG A 63 -1.17 9.51 14.30
CA ARG A 63 -2.11 10.16 13.39
C ARG A 63 -3.56 9.78 13.68
N TRP A 64 -3.84 8.51 13.95
CA TRP A 64 -5.19 8.04 14.24
C TRP A 64 -5.77 8.63 15.50
N LYS A 65 -4.96 8.80 16.55
CA LYS A 65 -5.32 9.52 17.77
C LYS A 65 -5.85 10.92 17.48
N LEU A 66 -5.25 11.66 16.53
CA LEU A 66 -5.68 13.01 16.16
C LEU A 66 -7.07 13.04 15.51
N LEU A 67 -7.49 11.95 14.86
CA LEU A 67 -8.80 11.83 14.24
C LEU A 67 -9.91 11.45 15.26
N LEU A 68 -9.55 10.74 16.31
CA LEU A 68 -10.51 10.28 17.32
C LEU A 68 -10.79 11.34 18.40
N GLY A 69 -9.82 12.20 18.72
CA GLY A 69 -9.97 13.28 19.70
C GLY A 69 -11.16 14.20 19.43
N PRO A 70 -11.32 14.78 18.23
CA PRO A 70 -12.42 15.68 17.89
C PRO A 70 -13.83 15.07 17.97
N ILE A 71 -13.93 13.75 17.92
CA ILE A 71 -15.21 13.02 18.07
C ILE A 71 -15.42 12.51 19.51
N GLY A 72 -14.65 13.04 20.47
CA GLY A 72 -14.83 12.79 21.90
C GLY A 72 -14.11 11.54 22.44
N HIS A 73 -13.15 10.97 21.69
CA HIS A 73 -12.43 9.78 22.11
C HIS A 73 -10.92 10.02 22.22
N GLU A 74 -10.47 10.34 23.43
CA GLU A 74 -9.03 10.40 23.72
C GLU A 74 -8.49 9.00 23.99
N ILE A 75 -7.57 8.56 23.15
CA ILE A 75 -6.96 7.22 23.21
C ILE A 75 -5.45 7.31 23.44
N GLN A 76 -4.86 6.23 23.96
CA GLN A 76 -3.43 6.11 24.03
C GLN A 76 -2.85 5.70 22.66
N THR A 77 -1.75 6.32 22.24
CA THR A 77 -1.04 5.93 21.00
C THR A 77 -0.63 4.46 21.02
N LYS A 78 -0.26 3.93 22.18
CA LYS A 78 0.08 2.51 22.38
C LYS A 78 -1.08 1.57 22.04
N SER A 79 -2.31 1.90 22.46
CA SER A 79 -3.50 1.11 22.13
C SER A 79 -3.80 1.15 20.62
N ALA A 80 -3.68 2.31 20.00
CA ALA A 80 -3.80 2.44 18.54
C ALA A 80 -2.72 1.65 17.80
N PHE A 81 -1.47 1.65 18.28
CA PHE A 81 -0.37 0.89 17.71
C PHE A 81 -0.63 -0.61 17.70
N TRP A 82 -1.07 -1.17 18.82
CA TRP A 82 -1.42 -2.60 18.87
C TRP A 82 -2.64 -2.96 18.02
N ALA A 83 -3.64 -2.07 17.96
CA ALA A 83 -4.79 -2.27 17.08
C ALA A 83 -4.37 -2.30 15.59
N ILE A 84 -3.48 -1.39 15.18
CA ILE A 84 -2.93 -1.35 13.82
C ILE A 84 -2.11 -2.60 13.53
N SER A 85 -1.23 -3.01 14.44
CA SER A 85 -0.40 -4.21 14.29
C SER A 85 -1.25 -5.47 14.13
N LEU A 86 -2.32 -5.62 14.93
CA LEU A 86 -3.27 -6.71 14.75
C LEU A 86 -4.02 -6.62 13.40
N GLY A 87 -4.34 -5.41 12.95
CA GLY A 87 -4.96 -5.20 11.64
C GLY A 87 -4.08 -5.69 10.49
N TYR A 88 -2.79 -5.40 10.49
CA TYR A 88 -1.86 -5.93 9.49
C TYR A 88 -1.75 -7.45 9.58
N PHE A 89 -1.66 -8.00 10.78
CA PHE A 89 -1.59 -9.45 10.99
C PHE A 89 -2.81 -10.18 10.44
N THR A 90 -4.02 -9.67 10.70
CA THR A 90 -5.25 -10.31 10.20
C THR A 90 -5.40 -10.21 8.68
N ASN A 91 -4.84 -9.18 8.05
CA ASN A 91 -4.82 -9.06 6.60
C ASN A 91 -3.96 -10.12 5.90
N LEU A 92 -3.03 -10.77 6.60
CA LEU A 92 -2.26 -11.90 6.05
C LEU A 92 -3.15 -13.12 5.78
N THR A 93 -4.20 -13.31 6.57
CA THR A 93 -5.08 -14.48 6.48
C THR A 93 -6.37 -14.19 5.72
N ILE A 94 -7.02 -13.06 6.00
CA ILE A 94 -8.28 -12.68 5.39
C ILE A 94 -8.14 -11.27 4.79
N PRO A 95 -8.20 -11.12 3.47
CA PRO A 95 -8.09 -9.82 2.82
C PRO A 95 -9.09 -8.80 3.37
N ARG A 96 -8.61 -7.60 3.67
CA ARG A 96 -9.41 -6.47 4.17
C ARG A 96 -10.05 -6.69 5.56
N SER A 97 -9.69 -7.74 6.28
CA SER A 97 -10.17 -7.95 7.67
C SER A 97 -9.52 -7.00 8.68
N GLY A 98 -8.38 -6.43 8.33
CA GLY A 98 -7.58 -5.59 9.23
C GLY A 98 -8.30 -4.34 9.72
N GLU A 99 -9.16 -3.74 8.92
CA GLU A 99 -9.94 -2.56 9.33
C GLU A 99 -10.94 -2.91 10.43
N ILE A 100 -11.60 -4.06 10.30
CA ILE A 100 -12.52 -4.58 11.33
C ILE A 100 -11.73 -4.97 12.59
N ALA A 101 -10.59 -5.65 12.43
CA ALA A 101 -9.71 -6.04 13.54
C ALA A 101 -9.20 -4.80 14.31
N ARG A 102 -8.80 -3.73 13.62
CA ARG A 102 -8.42 -2.44 14.23
C ARG A 102 -9.56 -1.86 15.06
N ALA A 103 -10.76 -1.73 14.49
CA ALA A 103 -11.91 -1.13 15.13
C ALA A 103 -12.35 -1.95 16.36
N THR A 104 -12.43 -3.27 16.24
CA THR A 104 -12.84 -4.15 17.35
C THR A 104 -11.79 -4.20 18.46
N SER A 105 -10.50 -4.17 18.13
CA SER A 105 -9.41 -4.12 19.10
C SER A 105 -9.41 -2.81 19.88
N LEU A 106 -9.64 -1.68 19.20
CA LEU A 106 -9.71 -0.39 19.86
C LEU A 106 -10.94 -0.29 20.78
N TYR A 107 -12.10 -0.83 20.33
CA TYR A 107 -13.27 -0.94 21.20
C TYR A 107 -12.97 -1.75 22.48
N LYS A 108 -12.23 -2.84 22.33
CA LYS A 108 -11.86 -3.71 23.46
C LYS A 108 -10.96 -2.99 24.48
N MET A 109 -9.96 -2.23 24.00
CA MET A 109 -8.97 -1.56 24.84
C MET A 109 -9.45 -0.21 25.39
N GLU A 110 -10.08 0.61 24.56
CA GLU A 110 -10.38 2.02 24.84
C GLU A 110 -11.89 2.34 24.83
N LYS A 111 -12.74 1.34 24.57
CA LYS A 111 -14.21 1.50 24.48
C LYS A 111 -14.68 2.46 23.37
N VAL A 112 -13.84 2.72 22.37
CA VAL A 112 -14.24 3.52 21.21
C VAL A 112 -15.22 2.73 20.35
N PRO A 113 -16.43 3.24 20.04
CA PRO A 113 -17.38 2.55 19.19
C PRO A 113 -16.80 2.18 17.81
N ALA A 114 -17.10 0.98 17.32
CA ALA A 114 -16.49 0.46 16.10
C ALA A 114 -16.89 1.29 14.86
N ASP A 115 -18.12 1.83 14.80
CA ASP A 115 -18.61 2.72 13.74
C ASP A 115 -17.79 4.01 13.66
N LYS A 116 -17.45 4.62 14.81
CA LYS A 116 -16.60 5.81 14.90
C LYS A 116 -15.16 5.49 14.43
N SER A 117 -14.61 4.36 14.88
CA SER A 117 -13.29 3.90 14.45
C SER A 117 -13.25 3.66 12.94
N ILE A 118 -14.24 2.98 12.36
CA ILE A 118 -14.33 2.72 10.92
C ILE A 118 -14.44 4.04 10.12
N GLY A 119 -15.24 5.00 10.60
CA GLY A 119 -15.36 6.32 9.96
C GLY A 119 -14.00 7.04 9.86
N THR A 120 -13.18 7.01 10.92
CA THR A 120 -11.85 7.62 10.90
C THR A 120 -10.87 6.83 10.03
N ILE A 121 -10.98 5.49 9.96
CA ILE A 121 -10.16 4.66 9.05
C ILE A 121 -10.45 4.99 7.59
N VAL A 122 -11.73 5.21 7.23
CA VAL A 122 -12.10 5.65 5.86
C VAL A 122 -11.45 7.00 5.54
N LEU A 123 -11.45 7.95 6.48
CA LEU A 123 -10.79 9.24 6.29
C LEU A 123 -9.27 9.09 6.10
N GLU A 124 -8.60 8.20 6.85
CA GLU A 124 -7.20 7.86 6.60
C GLU A 124 -6.97 7.39 5.16
N ARG A 125 -7.84 6.53 4.62
CA ARG A 125 -7.73 6.03 3.24
C ARG A 125 -7.84 7.13 2.20
N VAL A 126 -8.70 8.12 2.42
CA VAL A 126 -8.80 9.28 1.53
C VAL A 126 -7.46 10.01 1.42
N ILE A 127 -6.80 10.23 2.56
CA ILE A 127 -5.49 10.89 2.59
C ILE A 127 -4.41 10.02 1.96
N ASP A 128 -4.43 8.71 2.23
CA ASP A 128 -3.48 7.77 1.64
C ASP A 128 -3.59 7.77 0.09
N VAL A 129 -4.80 7.90 -0.49
CA VAL A 129 -5.00 8.03 -1.94
C VAL A 129 -4.39 9.34 -2.48
N ILE A 130 -4.52 10.46 -1.74
CA ILE A 130 -3.91 11.74 -2.15
C ILE A 130 -2.38 11.60 -2.20
N PHE A 131 -1.76 11.02 -1.18
CA PHE A 131 -0.32 10.79 -1.16
C PHE A 131 0.15 9.83 -2.26
N LEU A 132 -0.61 8.76 -2.53
CA LEU A 132 -0.33 7.87 -3.65
C LEU A 132 -0.36 8.64 -4.98
N GLY A 133 -1.33 9.56 -5.15
CA GLY A 133 -1.39 10.45 -6.31
C GLY A 133 -0.18 11.38 -6.42
N ILE A 134 0.35 11.88 -5.29
CA ILE A 134 1.59 12.68 -5.28
C ILE A 134 2.78 11.81 -5.74
N PHE A 135 2.95 10.60 -5.21
CA PHE A 135 4.03 9.70 -5.64
C PHE A 135 3.90 9.29 -7.11
N PHE A 136 2.68 9.08 -7.59
CA PHE A 136 2.43 8.85 -9.01
C PHE A 136 2.84 10.05 -9.87
N GLY A 137 2.52 11.27 -9.43
CA GLY A 137 2.98 12.51 -10.07
C GLY A 137 4.50 12.66 -10.07
N LEU A 138 5.17 12.33 -8.96
CA LEU A 138 6.63 12.31 -8.89
C LEU A 138 7.21 11.26 -9.85
N THR A 139 6.60 10.09 -9.96
CA THR A 139 7.01 9.06 -10.94
C THR A 139 6.88 9.58 -12.37
N LEU A 140 5.80 10.28 -12.70
CA LEU A 140 5.64 10.91 -14.02
C LEU A 140 6.71 11.97 -14.31
N ILE A 141 7.13 12.74 -13.30
CA ILE A 141 8.14 13.79 -13.48
C ILE A 141 9.55 13.18 -13.63
N PHE A 142 9.90 12.18 -12.83
CA PHE A 142 11.26 11.67 -12.73
C PHE A 142 11.52 10.40 -13.54
N ASN A 143 10.47 9.63 -13.88
CA ASN A 143 10.62 8.32 -14.53
C ASN A 143 9.39 7.94 -15.40
N ALA A 144 8.93 8.89 -16.22
CA ALA A 144 7.76 8.70 -17.08
C ALA A 144 7.95 7.53 -18.06
N GLU A 145 9.12 7.43 -18.65
CA GLU A 145 9.43 6.39 -19.64
C GLU A 145 9.26 4.98 -19.05
N THR A 146 9.81 4.74 -17.88
CA THR A 146 9.65 3.46 -17.16
C THR A 146 8.19 3.19 -16.78
N LEU A 147 7.46 4.22 -16.32
CA LEU A 147 6.04 4.06 -16.00
C LEU A 147 5.22 3.66 -17.24
N PHE A 148 5.50 4.28 -18.38
CA PHE A 148 4.81 3.95 -19.62
C PHE A 148 5.21 2.57 -20.16
N SER A 149 6.49 2.19 -20.08
CA SER A 149 6.96 0.84 -20.39
C SER A 149 6.22 -0.21 -19.56
N PHE A 150 6.08 0.04 -18.26
CA PHE A 150 5.33 -0.81 -17.34
C PHE A 150 3.84 -0.95 -17.71
N LEU A 151 3.18 0.16 -18.10
CA LEU A 151 1.76 0.17 -18.44
C LEU A 151 1.46 -0.43 -19.82
N SER A 152 2.38 -0.29 -20.77
CA SER A 152 2.18 -0.73 -22.15
C SER A 152 2.58 -2.18 -22.38
N PHE A 153 3.29 -2.81 -21.46
CA PHE A 153 3.87 -4.17 -21.62
C PHE A 153 4.70 -4.34 -22.90
N THR A 154 5.20 -3.22 -23.49
CA THR A 154 5.94 -3.21 -24.75
C THR A 154 7.42 -2.89 -24.55
N GLU A 155 8.27 -3.53 -25.32
CA GLU A 155 9.74 -3.44 -25.21
C GLU A 155 10.32 -2.07 -25.59
N LYS A 156 9.63 -1.24 -26.37
CA LYS A 156 10.08 0.12 -26.74
C LYS A 156 8.90 1.08 -26.79
N PRO A 157 8.76 1.91 -25.78
CA PRO A 157 7.79 2.98 -25.81
C PRO A 157 8.28 4.09 -26.77
N GLU A 158 7.61 4.29 -27.88
CA GLU A 158 7.83 5.47 -28.73
C GLU A 158 7.28 6.72 -28.00
N LEU A 159 8.17 7.66 -27.62
CA LEU A 159 7.82 8.90 -26.92
C LEU A 159 6.62 9.65 -27.54
N GLY A 160 6.47 9.57 -28.88
CA GLY A 160 5.35 10.17 -29.59
C GLY A 160 3.97 9.59 -29.23
N LYS A 161 3.92 8.31 -28.91
CA LYS A 161 2.65 7.65 -28.48
C LYS A 161 2.20 8.08 -27.09
N TYR A 162 3.13 8.51 -26.22
CA TYR A 162 2.80 8.99 -24.88
C TYR A 162 2.23 10.38 -24.86
N GLY A 163 2.72 11.29 -25.71
CA GLY A 163 2.08 12.57 -25.93
C GLY A 163 0.62 12.40 -26.40
N ILE A 164 0.38 11.41 -27.26
CA ILE A 164 -0.96 11.04 -27.72
C ILE A 164 -1.77 10.41 -26.58
N ALA A 165 -1.22 9.46 -25.80
CA ALA A 165 -1.92 8.85 -24.68
C ALA A 165 -2.25 9.85 -23.58
N PHE A 166 -1.33 10.77 -23.26
CA PHE A 166 -1.56 11.86 -22.32
C PHE A 166 -2.56 12.86 -22.85
N GLY A 167 -2.48 13.19 -24.15
CA GLY A 167 -3.48 14.01 -24.84
C GLY A 167 -4.86 13.36 -24.84
N ILE A 168 -4.94 12.04 -25.05
CA ILE A 168 -6.19 11.27 -24.96
C ILE A 168 -6.73 11.29 -23.53
N LEU A 169 -5.88 11.12 -22.51
CA LEU A 169 -6.27 11.19 -21.09
C LEU A 169 -6.79 12.58 -20.72
N ILE A 170 -6.12 13.65 -21.17
CA ILE A 170 -6.59 15.03 -21.02
C ILE A 170 -7.90 15.22 -21.79
N MET A 171 -7.99 14.72 -23.01
CA MET A 171 -9.21 14.81 -23.81
C MET A 171 -10.37 14.05 -23.15
N ILE A 172 -10.14 12.82 -22.65
CA ILE A 172 -11.14 12.06 -21.88
C ILE A 172 -11.56 12.85 -20.65
N PHE A 173 -10.61 13.46 -19.93
CA PHE A 173 -10.89 14.28 -18.75
C PHE A 173 -11.70 15.54 -19.13
N LEU A 174 -11.35 16.22 -20.22
CA LEU A 174 -12.10 17.38 -20.71
C LEU A 174 -13.50 17.00 -21.21
N VAL A 175 -13.61 15.88 -21.94
CA VAL A 175 -14.90 15.32 -22.38
C VAL A 175 -15.73 14.94 -21.15
N PHE A 176 -15.12 14.32 -20.14
CA PHE A 176 -15.79 14.00 -18.87
C PHE A 176 -16.30 15.29 -18.18
N LEU A 177 -15.49 16.36 -18.15
CA LEU A 177 -15.91 17.65 -17.61
C LEU A 177 -17.02 18.30 -18.43
N ALA A 178 -16.93 18.27 -19.76
CA ALA A 178 -17.93 18.84 -20.67
C ALA A 178 -19.28 18.12 -20.60
N PHE A 179 -19.25 16.78 -20.57
CA PHE A 179 -20.45 15.95 -20.54
C PHE A 179 -20.90 15.53 -19.15
N ARG A 180 -20.32 16.10 -18.06
CA ARG A 180 -20.65 15.76 -16.67
C ARG A 180 -22.15 15.80 -16.34
N LYS A 181 -22.91 16.69 -16.99
CA LYS A 181 -24.37 16.79 -16.80
C LYS A 181 -25.10 15.60 -17.40
N THR A 182 -24.72 15.17 -18.59
CA THR A 182 -25.30 14.01 -19.30
C THR A 182 -24.90 12.69 -18.65
N LEU A 183 -23.66 12.61 -18.12
CA LEU A 183 -23.11 11.43 -17.47
C LEU A 183 -23.74 11.14 -16.08
N LYS A 184 -24.45 12.10 -15.49
CA LYS A 184 -25.11 11.92 -14.17
C LYS A 184 -26.13 10.77 -14.14
N GLY A 185 -26.65 10.34 -15.29
CA GLY A 185 -27.54 9.17 -15.42
C GLY A 185 -26.84 7.83 -15.29
N PHE A 186 -25.53 7.77 -15.49
CA PHE A 186 -24.76 6.53 -15.46
C PHE A 186 -24.34 6.12 -14.02
N SER A 187 -24.55 4.85 -13.69
CA SER A 187 -24.19 4.28 -12.37
C SER A 187 -22.70 4.49 -12.01
N LEU A 188 -21.80 4.37 -13.01
CA LEU A 188 -20.37 4.57 -12.84
C LEU A 188 -20.04 6.03 -12.47
N TYR A 189 -20.65 7.01 -13.17
CA TYR A 189 -20.49 8.42 -12.85
C TYR A 189 -20.91 8.75 -11.42
N ARG A 190 -22.07 8.24 -10.99
CA ARG A 190 -22.55 8.42 -9.61
C ARG A 190 -21.60 7.86 -8.57
N LYS A 191 -20.98 6.69 -8.84
CA LYS A 191 -19.96 6.11 -7.94
C LYS A 191 -18.71 6.99 -7.86
N ILE A 192 -18.21 7.50 -9.00
CA ILE A 192 -17.06 8.41 -9.06
C ILE A 192 -17.40 9.73 -8.36
N GLU A 193 -18.56 10.31 -8.59
CA GLU A 193 -18.99 11.56 -7.94
C GLU A 193 -19.08 11.41 -6.43
N VAL A 194 -19.67 10.32 -5.92
CA VAL A 194 -19.76 10.03 -4.48
C VAL A 194 -18.35 9.84 -3.88
N PHE A 195 -17.46 9.14 -4.60
CA PHE A 195 -16.08 8.94 -4.18
C PHE A 195 -15.31 10.29 -4.12
N MET A 196 -15.39 11.11 -5.17
CA MET A 196 -14.74 12.42 -5.20
C MET A 196 -15.31 13.40 -4.16
N LYS A 197 -16.64 13.38 -3.93
CA LYS A 197 -17.25 14.14 -2.84
C LYS A 197 -16.77 13.65 -1.47
N GLY A 198 -16.61 12.34 -1.29
CA GLY A 198 -16.04 11.74 -0.08
C GLY A 198 -14.61 12.23 0.18
N ILE A 199 -13.77 12.24 -0.85
CA ILE A 199 -12.40 12.80 -0.79
C ILE A 199 -12.44 14.27 -0.36
N TRP A 200 -13.29 15.08 -0.99
CA TRP A 200 -13.39 16.52 -0.70
C TRP A 200 -13.89 16.81 0.72
N VAL A 201 -14.91 16.07 1.16
CA VAL A 201 -15.41 16.18 2.55
C VAL A 201 -14.34 15.75 3.54
N GLY A 202 -13.65 14.65 3.27
CA GLY A 202 -12.54 14.18 4.09
C GLY A 202 -11.41 15.22 4.19
N PHE A 203 -10.99 15.79 3.06
CA PHE A 203 -9.98 16.84 3.01
C PHE A 203 -10.41 18.09 3.82
N LYS A 204 -11.64 18.56 3.63
CA LYS A 204 -12.18 19.67 4.42
C LYS A 204 -12.19 19.36 5.93
N SER A 205 -12.58 18.16 6.34
CA SER A 205 -12.58 17.76 7.74
C SER A 205 -11.20 17.89 8.40
N ILE A 206 -10.14 17.55 7.64
CA ILE A 206 -8.76 17.68 8.14
C ILE A 206 -8.34 19.13 8.29
N LEU A 207 -8.75 20.02 7.38
CA LEU A 207 -8.44 21.44 7.48
C LEU A 207 -9.05 22.09 8.73
N HIS A 208 -10.14 21.52 9.28
CA HIS A 208 -10.80 21.98 10.49
C HIS A 208 -10.26 21.32 11.78
N LEU A 209 -9.31 20.38 11.67
CA LEU A 209 -8.65 19.81 12.86
C LEU A 209 -7.83 20.89 13.59
N LYS A 210 -7.95 20.96 14.91
CA LYS A 210 -7.08 21.84 15.74
C LYS A 210 -5.60 21.53 15.51
N ALA A 211 -5.23 20.25 15.38
CA ALA A 211 -3.86 19.78 15.15
C ALA A 211 -3.58 19.43 13.66
N ARG A 212 -4.15 20.19 12.72
CA ARG A 212 -4.04 19.89 11.26
C ARG A 212 -2.60 19.77 10.75
N TRP A 213 -1.70 20.64 11.23
CA TRP A 213 -0.30 20.61 10.81
C TRP A 213 0.42 19.35 11.30
N LEU A 214 0.15 18.91 12.51
CA LEU A 214 0.67 17.68 13.06
C LEU A 214 0.11 16.45 12.30
N PHE A 215 -1.15 16.50 11.90
CA PHE A 215 -1.76 15.45 11.06
C PHE A 215 -1.10 15.37 9.68
N ILE A 216 -0.84 16.53 9.04
CA ILE A 216 -0.13 16.60 7.75
C ILE A 216 1.30 16.08 7.91
N PHE A 217 2.00 16.50 8.96
CA PHE A 217 3.35 16.01 9.27
C PHE A 217 3.39 14.49 9.42
N TYR A 218 2.49 13.90 10.22
CA TYR A 218 2.43 12.45 10.35
C TYR A 218 2.10 11.77 9.04
N SER A 219 1.21 12.33 8.23
CA SER A 219 0.88 11.76 6.91
C SER A 219 2.09 11.76 5.98
N PHE A 220 2.83 12.87 5.93
CA PHE A 220 4.08 12.97 5.17
C PHE A 220 5.13 11.97 5.69
N ALA A 221 5.35 11.92 7.01
CA ALA A 221 6.31 11.02 7.63
C ALA A 221 5.98 9.52 7.38
N ILE A 222 4.68 9.15 7.41
CA ILE A 222 4.22 7.79 7.07
C ILE A 222 4.60 7.44 5.62
N TRP A 223 4.30 8.31 4.68
CA TRP A 223 4.58 8.08 3.27
C TRP A 223 6.08 8.12 2.96
N SER A 224 6.84 8.96 3.67
CA SER A 224 8.31 8.92 3.63
C SER A 224 8.84 7.58 4.13
N CYS A 225 8.29 7.03 5.23
CA CYS A 225 8.64 5.67 5.67
C CYS A 225 8.33 4.63 4.60
N TYR A 226 7.17 4.69 3.96
CA TYR A 226 6.80 3.74 2.89
C TYR A 226 7.74 3.81 1.69
N PHE A 227 8.10 5.02 1.28
CA PHE A 227 9.10 5.22 0.23
C PHE A 227 10.45 4.64 0.64
N LEU A 228 10.94 5.01 1.81
CA LEU A 228 12.23 4.57 2.31
C LEU A 228 12.28 3.05 2.54
N MET A 229 11.19 2.41 2.99
CA MET A 229 11.13 0.95 3.15
C MET A 229 11.48 0.18 1.88
N THR A 230 11.06 0.69 0.72
CA THR A 230 11.39 0.10 -0.58
C THR A 230 12.74 0.60 -1.09
N TYR A 231 12.99 1.91 -0.97
CA TYR A 231 14.16 2.57 -1.53
C TYR A 231 15.48 2.12 -0.87
N VAL A 232 15.53 1.97 0.45
CA VAL A 232 16.78 1.55 1.11
C VAL A 232 17.20 0.13 0.72
N VAL A 233 16.25 -0.73 0.35
CA VAL A 233 16.54 -2.13 -0.03
C VAL A 233 17.21 -2.22 -1.42
N ILE A 234 17.13 -1.19 -2.27
CA ILE A 234 17.89 -1.16 -3.52
C ILE A 234 19.40 -1.25 -3.27
N PHE A 235 19.89 -0.76 -2.14
CA PHE A 235 21.30 -0.84 -1.73
C PHE A 235 21.69 -2.21 -1.16
N ALA A 236 20.72 -3.14 -1.04
CA ALA A 236 21.02 -4.49 -0.57
C ALA A 236 21.71 -5.34 -1.63
N PHE A 237 21.61 -4.97 -2.90
CA PHE A 237 22.14 -5.73 -4.03
C PHE A 237 22.98 -4.83 -4.95
N PRO A 238 24.12 -5.31 -5.45
CA PRO A 238 24.95 -4.57 -6.40
C PRO A 238 24.19 -4.16 -7.67
N GLU A 239 23.29 -5.04 -8.14
CA GLU A 239 22.54 -4.88 -9.39
C GLU A 239 21.52 -3.74 -9.33
N THR A 240 21.12 -3.32 -8.14
CA THR A 240 20.11 -2.26 -7.94
C THR A 240 20.69 -1.02 -7.27
N SER A 241 21.92 -1.07 -6.76
CA SER A 241 22.54 0.00 -5.98
C SER A 241 22.74 1.32 -6.74
N HIS A 242 22.71 1.26 -8.08
CA HIS A 242 22.81 2.44 -8.96
C HIS A 242 21.46 3.15 -9.20
N PHE A 243 20.34 2.59 -8.74
CA PHE A 243 19.03 3.20 -8.92
C PHE A 243 18.92 4.51 -8.13
N GLY A 244 18.35 5.53 -8.78
CA GLY A 244 18.11 6.83 -8.20
C GLY A 244 16.73 6.99 -7.55
N LEU A 245 16.41 8.23 -7.22
CA LEU A 245 15.10 8.58 -6.64
C LEU A 245 13.93 8.32 -7.61
N GLY A 246 14.17 8.44 -8.92
CA GLY A 246 13.15 8.19 -9.94
C GLY A 246 12.65 6.74 -9.89
N GLU A 247 13.58 5.78 -9.90
CA GLU A 247 13.25 4.36 -9.76
C GLU A 247 12.58 4.09 -8.40
N GLY A 248 13.04 4.75 -7.33
CA GLY A 248 12.41 4.66 -6.02
C GLY A 248 10.95 5.10 -6.01
N PHE A 249 10.62 6.23 -6.66
CA PHE A 249 9.24 6.70 -6.80
C PHE A 249 8.39 5.75 -7.65
N PHE A 250 8.97 5.20 -8.70
CA PHE A 250 8.29 4.21 -9.53
C PHE A 250 8.03 2.90 -8.75
N LEU A 251 9.01 2.41 -7.99
CA LEU A 251 8.88 1.17 -7.22
C LEU A 251 7.83 1.26 -6.10
N ILE A 252 7.70 2.41 -5.41
CA ILE A 252 6.63 2.55 -4.40
C ILE A 252 5.24 2.54 -5.05
N VAL A 253 5.08 3.18 -6.21
CA VAL A 253 3.80 3.17 -6.95
C VAL A 253 3.47 1.76 -7.44
N SER A 254 4.43 1.07 -8.05
CA SER A 254 4.27 -0.30 -8.51
C SER A 254 3.96 -1.26 -7.36
N GLY A 255 4.67 -1.13 -6.25
CA GLY A 255 4.41 -1.91 -5.03
C GLY A 255 3.01 -1.68 -4.46
N ALA A 256 2.53 -0.43 -4.45
CA ALA A 256 1.17 -0.09 -4.04
C ALA A 256 0.13 -0.77 -4.95
N LEU A 257 0.34 -0.79 -6.28
CA LEU A 257 -0.51 -1.51 -7.22
C LEU A 257 -0.54 -3.02 -6.90
N GLY A 258 0.62 -3.63 -6.61
CA GLY A 258 0.71 -5.03 -6.21
C GLY A 258 -0.06 -5.35 -4.92
N MET A 259 -0.08 -4.42 -3.96
CA MET A 259 -0.83 -4.57 -2.70
C MET A 259 -2.33 -4.32 -2.84
N ILE A 260 -2.78 -3.56 -3.86
CA ILE A 260 -4.21 -3.32 -4.15
C ILE A 260 -4.86 -4.59 -4.72
N LEU A 261 -4.11 -5.44 -5.40
CA LEU A 261 -4.63 -6.71 -5.92
C LEU A 261 -5.23 -7.55 -4.78
N PRO A 262 -6.45 -8.07 -4.95
CA PRO A 262 -7.18 -8.75 -3.88
C PRO A 262 -6.66 -10.18 -3.62
N ALA A 263 -5.33 -10.32 -3.49
CA ALA A 263 -4.68 -11.57 -3.12
C ALA A 263 -4.50 -11.68 -1.61
N VAL A 264 -4.61 -12.89 -1.07
CA VAL A 264 -4.34 -13.17 0.35
C VAL A 264 -2.90 -12.77 0.69
N GLY A 265 -2.73 -12.09 1.81
CA GLY A 265 -1.41 -11.70 2.31
C GLY A 265 -0.63 -10.69 1.46
N GLY A 266 -1.19 -10.15 0.37
CA GLY A 266 -0.46 -9.21 -0.50
C GLY A 266 0.51 -9.89 -1.47
N LEU A 267 0.28 -11.16 -1.82
CA LEU A 267 1.11 -11.96 -2.74
C LEU A 267 1.22 -11.38 -4.16
N GLY A 268 0.39 -10.39 -4.51
CA GLY A 268 0.55 -9.63 -5.76
C GLY A 268 1.82 -8.76 -5.78
N TYR A 269 2.37 -8.40 -4.61
CA TYR A 269 3.52 -7.51 -4.51
C TYR A 269 4.78 -8.06 -5.20
N PRO A 270 5.30 -9.27 -4.90
CA PRO A 270 6.50 -9.79 -5.57
C PRO A 270 6.34 -9.91 -7.08
N TYR A 271 5.17 -10.34 -7.54
CA TYR A 271 4.87 -10.45 -8.96
C TYR A 271 4.91 -9.10 -9.68
N VAL A 272 4.26 -8.08 -9.12
CA VAL A 272 4.27 -6.72 -9.71
C VAL A 272 5.66 -6.13 -9.65
N MET A 273 6.46 -6.40 -8.61
CA MET A 273 7.85 -5.95 -8.53
C MET A 273 8.71 -6.58 -9.64
N SER A 274 8.50 -7.85 -10.01
CA SER A 274 9.24 -8.46 -11.12
C SER A 274 8.95 -7.76 -12.45
N ILE A 275 7.70 -7.36 -12.70
CA ILE A 275 7.32 -6.60 -13.91
C ILE A 275 7.88 -5.16 -13.85
N ALA A 276 7.86 -4.53 -12.67
CA ALA A 276 8.39 -3.18 -12.49
C ALA A 276 9.90 -3.11 -12.79
N PHE A 277 10.66 -4.09 -12.32
CA PHE A 277 12.09 -4.18 -12.63
C PHE A 277 12.34 -4.48 -14.11
N ALA A 278 11.51 -5.31 -14.76
CA ALA A 278 11.59 -5.50 -16.21
C ALA A 278 11.44 -4.17 -16.97
N ALA A 279 10.52 -3.30 -16.55
CA ALA A 279 10.34 -2.00 -17.16
C ALA A 279 11.55 -1.07 -16.91
N ILE A 280 12.14 -1.08 -15.71
CA ILE A 280 13.36 -0.30 -15.41
C ILE A 280 14.51 -0.76 -16.32
N TYR A 281 14.75 -2.06 -16.39
CA TYR A 281 15.86 -2.63 -17.18
C TYR A 281 15.71 -2.32 -18.67
N LEU A 282 14.49 -2.42 -19.21
CA LEU A 282 14.20 -2.06 -20.59
C LEU A 282 14.56 -0.59 -20.91
N THR A 283 14.22 0.34 -20.02
CA THR A 283 14.55 1.76 -20.22
C THR A 283 16.04 2.06 -20.05
N GLN A 284 16.77 1.20 -19.35
CA GLN A 284 18.23 1.26 -19.23
C GLN A 284 18.98 0.52 -20.35
N GLY A 285 18.27 0.02 -21.39
CA GLY A 285 18.86 -0.69 -22.51
C GLY A 285 19.27 -2.13 -22.24
N GLN A 286 18.79 -2.70 -21.13
CA GLN A 286 18.99 -4.10 -20.73
C GLN A 286 17.79 -4.95 -21.12
N THR A 287 17.82 -6.27 -20.86
CA THR A 287 16.71 -7.16 -21.19
C THR A 287 15.63 -7.17 -20.12
N ALA A 288 14.37 -7.32 -20.57
CA ALA A 288 13.23 -7.49 -19.65
C ALA A 288 13.38 -8.72 -18.75
N GLU A 289 14.01 -9.77 -19.26
CA GLU A 289 14.19 -11.03 -18.54
C GLU A 289 15.16 -10.85 -17.36
N GLU A 290 16.30 -10.18 -17.56
CA GLU A 290 17.21 -9.82 -16.47
C GLU A 290 16.49 -8.99 -15.38
N GLY A 291 15.74 -7.98 -15.80
CA GLY A 291 14.93 -7.19 -14.88
C GLY A 291 13.91 -8.02 -14.10
N ARG A 292 13.22 -8.97 -14.75
CA ARG A 292 12.26 -9.87 -14.06
C ARG A 292 12.94 -10.73 -13.01
N VAL A 293 14.11 -11.28 -13.31
CA VAL A 293 14.88 -12.11 -12.39
C VAL A 293 15.28 -11.30 -11.16
N VAL A 294 15.84 -10.10 -11.36
CA VAL A 294 16.23 -9.19 -10.26
C VAL A 294 15.02 -8.75 -9.45
N GLY A 295 13.94 -8.32 -10.11
CA GLY A 295 12.71 -7.89 -9.45
C GLY A 295 12.00 -9.00 -8.69
N ASN A 296 12.12 -10.25 -9.14
CA ASN A 296 11.57 -11.41 -8.47
C ASN A 296 12.25 -11.63 -7.10
N TYR A 297 13.59 -11.78 -7.04
CA TYR A 297 14.27 -11.98 -5.76
C TYR A 297 14.20 -10.74 -4.86
N PHE A 298 14.31 -9.53 -5.42
CA PHE A 298 14.14 -8.29 -4.67
C PHE A 298 12.75 -8.22 -4.02
N GLY A 299 11.70 -8.42 -4.83
CA GLY A 299 10.32 -8.39 -4.37
C GLY A 299 10.01 -9.46 -3.31
N LEU A 300 10.48 -10.70 -3.52
CA LEU A 300 10.31 -11.80 -2.57
C LEU A 300 11.02 -11.51 -1.24
N MET A 301 12.29 -11.11 -1.26
CA MET A 301 13.06 -10.88 -0.05
C MET A 301 12.50 -9.70 0.76
N LEU A 302 12.13 -8.59 0.10
CA LEU A 302 11.48 -7.46 0.77
C LEU A 302 10.12 -7.87 1.34
N TYR A 303 9.31 -8.61 0.59
CA TYR A 303 8.02 -9.11 1.04
C TYR A 303 8.14 -10.00 2.29
N PHE A 304 9.08 -10.95 2.28
CA PHE A 304 9.32 -11.81 3.46
C PHE A 304 9.82 -11.02 4.67
N ALA A 305 10.70 -10.02 4.48
CA ALA A 305 11.13 -9.14 5.57
C ALA A 305 9.94 -8.41 6.21
N GLN A 306 9.01 -7.92 5.40
CA GLN A 306 7.79 -7.26 5.90
C GLN A 306 6.85 -8.26 6.62
N ILE A 307 6.68 -9.47 6.09
CA ILE A 307 5.89 -10.51 6.76
C ILE A 307 6.47 -10.83 8.15
N ILE A 308 7.78 -10.96 8.28
CA ILE A 308 8.43 -11.20 9.58
C ILE A 308 8.05 -10.09 10.57
N SER A 309 8.13 -8.82 10.15
CA SER A 309 7.70 -7.69 10.99
C SER A 309 6.22 -7.79 11.39
N ILE A 310 5.34 -8.10 10.43
CA ILE A 310 3.90 -8.24 10.68
C ILE A 310 3.61 -9.39 11.66
N LEU A 311 4.30 -10.53 11.53
CA LEU A 311 4.13 -11.67 12.42
C LEU A 311 4.59 -11.34 13.84
N ILE A 312 5.79 -10.77 14.02
CA ILE A 312 6.32 -10.39 15.32
C ILE A 312 5.37 -9.44 16.04
N PHE A 313 5.01 -8.33 15.39
CA PHE A 313 4.17 -7.31 16.01
C PHE A 313 2.70 -7.71 16.09
N GLY A 314 2.24 -8.62 15.23
CA GLY A 314 0.91 -9.22 15.29
C GLY A 314 0.75 -10.13 16.52
N PHE A 315 1.69 -11.03 16.78
CA PHE A 315 1.67 -11.87 17.99
C PHE A 315 1.81 -11.03 19.27
N LEU A 316 2.70 -10.04 19.28
CA LEU A 316 2.79 -9.09 20.39
C LEU A 316 1.46 -8.34 20.60
N ALA A 317 0.78 -7.93 19.54
CA ALA A 317 -0.52 -7.27 19.62
C ALA A 317 -1.59 -8.18 20.26
N ILE A 318 -1.66 -9.46 19.85
CA ILE A 318 -2.57 -10.43 20.47
C ILE A 318 -2.32 -10.52 21.98
N TYR A 319 -1.05 -10.63 22.39
CA TYR A 319 -0.65 -10.71 23.79
C TYR A 319 -1.06 -9.45 24.58
N PHE A 320 -0.71 -8.26 24.11
CA PHE A 320 -1.00 -7.01 24.81
C PHE A 320 -2.50 -6.68 24.86
N ILE A 321 -3.24 -6.90 23.77
CA ILE A 321 -4.69 -6.72 23.72
C ILE A 321 -5.41 -7.73 24.62
N GLY A 322 -4.85 -8.94 24.75
CA GLY A 322 -5.35 -9.97 25.67
C GLY A 322 -5.24 -9.57 27.13
N ARG A 323 -4.09 -9.01 27.55
CA ARG A 323 -3.84 -8.57 28.93
C ARG A 323 -4.72 -7.43 29.40
N THR A 324 -5.07 -6.50 28.52
CA THR A 324 -5.94 -5.37 28.87
C THR A 324 -7.32 -5.83 29.35
N ARG A 325 -7.75 -7.05 29.04
CA ARG A 325 -9.00 -7.64 29.50
C ARG A 325 -8.92 -8.08 30.96
N SER A 326 -7.77 -8.55 31.42
CA SER A 326 -7.60 -9.09 32.78
C SER A 326 -7.56 -8.00 33.85
N SER A 327 -7.04 -6.81 33.54
CA SER A 327 -6.86 -5.73 34.53
C SER A 327 -8.12 -4.87 34.78
N LYS A 328 -9.21 -5.06 34.00
CA LYS A 328 -10.48 -4.32 34.16
C LYS A 328 -11.63 -5.19 34.71
N VAL A 329 -11.35 -6.43 35.07
CA VAL A 329 -12.33 -7.40 35.66
C VAL A 329 -12.06 -7.64 37.17
N ASN A 330 -10.97 -7.07 37.72
CA ASN A 330 -10.66 -7.12 39.15
C ASN A 330 -10.98 -5.77 39.81
#